data_5c021c7e180156fa8291969f74643151
#
_entry.id   5c021c7e180156fa8291969f74643151
#
_cell.length_a   1.000
_cell.length_b   1.000
_cell.length_c   1.000
_cell.angle_alpha   90.00
_cell.angle_beta   90.00
_cell.angle_gamma   90.00
#
_symmetry.space_group_name_H-M   'P 1'
#
loop_
_entity.id
_entity.type
_entity.pdbx_description
1 polymer ?
#
loop_
_entity_poly.entity_id
_entity_poly.type
_entity_poly.pdbx_seq_one_letter_code
_entity_poly.pdbx_strand_id
1 'polypeptide(L)'
;MTKLSANAKVIMEKLQELEGADITVHDLSEAIDLPVNSITGTFNSFVKKGLGERVIAEVELEDGTHQTVKFLKLTDAGQALDVNATEEA
;
A
#
# COMPACT_ATOMS: atom_id res chain seq x y z
N MET A 1 -5.88 15.30 13.14
CA MET A 1 -6.63 14.48 12.20
C MET A 1 -5.80 14.24 10.94
N THR A 2 -5.74 13.01 10.46
CA THR A 2 -4.99 12.67 9.26
C THR A 2 -5.75 13.12 8.01
N LYS A 3 -5.04 13.76 7.08
CA LYS A 3 -5.64 14.18 5.81
C LYS A 3 -5.22 13.21 4.71
N LEU A 4 -6.19 12.73 3.97
CA LEU A 4 -5.96 11.85 2.83
C LEU A 4 -6.66 12.41 1.60
N SER A 5 -5.99 12.32 0.44
CA SER A 5 -6.63 12.60 -0.84
C SER A 5 -7.65 11.50 -1.15
N ALA A 6 -8.50 11.72 -2.15
CA ALA A 6 -9.45 10.69 -2.57
C ALA A 6 -8.75 9.39 -2.95
N ASN A 7 -7.65 9.49 -3.71
CA ASN A 7 -6.87 8.32 -4.10
C ASN A 7 -6.22 7.64 -2.88
N ALA A 8 -5.74 8.42 -1.92
CA ALA A 8 -5.15 7.88 -0.71
C ALA A 8 -6.17 7.10 0.10
N LYS A 9 -7.40 7.57 0.19
CA LYS A 9 -8.49 6.84 0.86
C LYS A 9 -8.76 5.51 0.20
N VAL A 10 -8.85 5.49 -1.12
CA VAL A 10 -9.08 4.24 -1.88
C VAL A 10 -7.95 3.24 -1.63
N ILE A 11 -6.71 3.70 -1.69
CA ILE A 11 -5.54 2.86 -1.46
C ILE A 11 -5.54 2.32 -0.04
N MET A 12 -5.79 3.16 0.95
CA MET A 12 -5.82 2.77 2.36
C MET A 12 -6.93 1.75 2.63
N GLU A 13 -8.13 1.99 2.13
CA GLU A 13 -9.25 1.05 2.31
C GLU A 13 -8.94 -0.31 1.71
N LYS A 14 -8.34 -0.33 0.52
CA LYS A 14 -7.99 -1.59 -0.12
C LYS A 14 -6.92 -2.35 0.65
N LEU A 15 -5.91 -1.64 1.14
CA LEU A 15 -4.87 -2.27 1.95
C LEU A 15 -5.41 -2.81 3.27
N GLN A 16 -6.36 -2.11 3.89
CA GLN A 16 -7.02 -2.60 5.11
C GLN A 16 -7.85 -3.84 4.83
N GLU A 17 -8.56 -3.85 3.70
CA GLU A 17 -9.34 -5.01 3.25
C GLU A 17 -8.46 -6.23 3.02
N LEU A 18 -7.25 -6.01 2.50
CA LEU A 18 -6.28 -7.07 2.19
C LEU A 18 -5.33 -7.33 3.36
N GLU A 19 -5.77 -7.12 4.58
CA GLU A 19 -4.96 -7.32 5.78
C GLU A 19 -4.19 -8.64 5.75
N GLY A 20 -2.88 -8.56 5.91
CA GLY A 20 -2.02 -9.74 5.91
C GLY A 20 -1.67 -10.30 4.54
N ALA A 21 -2.23 -9.78 3.47
CA ALA A 21 -1.91 -10.24 2.12
C ALA A 21 -0.60 -9.64 1.63
N ASP A 22 0.17 -10.43 0.90
CA ASP A 22 1.36 -9.94 0.21
C ASP A 22 0.92 -9.34 -1.12
N ILE A 23 0.94 -8.02 -1.20
CA ILE A 23 0.51 -7.31 -2.40
C ILE A 23 1.58 -6.33 -2.86
N THR A 24 1.86 -6.33 -4.17
CA THR A 24 2.80 -5.39 -4.78
C THR A 24 2.05 -4.16 -5.27
N VAL A 25 2.80 -3.12 -5.65
CA VAL A 25 2.20 -1.92 -6.21
C VAL A 25 1.46 -2.23 -7.53
N HIS A 26 1.95 -3.18 -8.31
CA HIS A 26 1.29 -3.59 -9.55
C HIS A 26 -0.03 -4.28 -9.28
N ASP A 27 -0.07 -5.17 -8.28
CA ASP A 27 -1.29 -5.86 -7.89
C ASP A 27 -2.34 -4.85 -7.42
N LEU A 28 -1.90 -3.88 -6.62
CA LEU A 28 -2.81 -2.84 -6.14
C LEU A 28 -3.30 -1.95 -7.28
N SER A 29 -2.42 -1.61 -8.22
CA SER A 29 -2.78 -0.83 -9.40
C SER A 29 -3.90 -1.49 -10.20
N GLU A 30 -3.82 -2.78 -10.40
CA GLU A 30 -4.86 -3.54 -11.11
C GLU A 30 -6.15 -3.62 -10.31
N ALA A 31 -6.04 -3.77 -8.99
CA ALA A 31 -7.21 -3.94 -8.13
C ALA A 31 -8.06 -2.67 -8.02
N ILE A 32 -7.44 -1.51 -8.03
CA ILE A 32 -8.14 -0.23 -7.82
C ILE A 32 -8.08 0.71 -9.03
N ASP A 33 -7.50 0.23 -10.12
CA ASP A 33 -7.44 0.96 -11.40
C ASP A 33 -6.80 2.36 -11.27
N LEU A 34 -5.68 2.42 -10.55
CA LEU A 34 -4.88 3.64 -10.41
C LEU A 34 -3.46 3.41 -10.95
N PRO A 35 -2.83 4.47 -11.49
CA PRO A 35 -1.45 4.33 -12.00
C PRO A 35 -0.47 3.95 -10.89
N VAL A 36 0.50 3.12 -11.23
CA VAL A 36 1.55 2.70 -10.31
C VAL A 36 2.25 3.89 -9.66
N ASN A 37 2.55 4.93 -10.43
CA ASN A 37 3.23 6.12 -9.91
C ASN A 37 2.40 6.83 -8.83
N SER A 38 1.09 6.90 -9.02
CA SER A 38 0.20 7.50 -8.02
C SER A 38 0.19 6.69 -6.73
N ILE A 39 0.13 5.37 -6.84
CA ILE A 39 0.14 4.47 -5.68
C ILE A 39 1.48 4.57 -4.94
N THR A 40 2.58 4.55 -5.67
CA THR A 40 3.92 4.65 -5.08
C THR A 40 4.09 5.95 -4.30
N GLY A 41 3.70 7.07 -4.89
CA GLY A 41 3.80 8.37 -4.23
C GLY A 41 2.94 8.45 -2.99
N THR A 42 1.70 7.97 -3.08
CA THR A 42 0.78 7.96 -1.95
C THR A 42 1.29 7.04 -0.83
N PHE A 43 1.79 5.87 -1.19
CA PHE A 43 2.30 4.94 -0.18
C PHE A 43 3.56 5.47 0.50
N ASN A 44 4.42 6.20 -0.21
CA ASN A 44 5.56 6.89 0.41
C ASN A 44 5.09 7.84 1.52
N SER A 45 3.98 8.53 1.28
CA SER A 45 3.37 9.40 2.29
C SER A 45 2.89 8.61 3.51
N PHE A 46 2.30 7.43 3.29
CA PHE A 46 1.89 6.55 4.40
C PHE A 46 3.10 6.12 5.24
N VAL A 47 4.20 5.75 4.58
CA VAL A 47 5.43 5.35 5.28
C VAL A 47 5.94 6.50 6.16
N LYS A 48 5.94 7.73 5.65
CA LYS A 48 6.36 8.90 6.41
C LYS A 48 5.48 9.15 7.61
N LYS A 49 4.19 8.84 7.53
CA LYS A 49 3.24 9.03 8.62
C LYS A 49 3.21 7.86 9.61
N GLY A 50 3.99 6.82 9.35
CA GLY A 50 4.00 5.63 10.19
C GLY A 50 2.81 4.70 9.96
N LEU A 51 2.08 4.88 8.87
CA LEU A 51 0.88 4.10 8.56
C LEU A 51 1.16 2.90 7.67
N GLY A 52 2.29 2.89 6.98
CA GLY A 52 2.64 1.80 6.07
C GLY A 52 4.10 1.45 6.13
N GLU A 53 4.43 0.28 5.64
CA GLU A 53 5.80 -0.18 5.51
C GLU A 53 5.96 -1.03 4.26
N ARG A 54 7.16 -1.03 3.70
CA ARG A 54 7.49 -1.91 2.58
C ARG A 54 8.24 -3.11 3.10
N VAL A 55 7.75 -4.28 2.76
CA VAL A 55 8.41 -5.55 3.10
C VAL A 55 9.13 -6.02 1.84
N ILE A 56 10.44 -6.21 1.95
CA ILE A 56 11.26 -6.67 0.83
C ILE A 56 11.43 -8.16 0.95
N ALA A 57 11.10 -8.89 -0.12
CA ALA A 57 11.25 -10.33 -0.17
C ALA A 57 11.99 -10.73 -1.45
N GLU A 58 12.73 -11.82 -1.37
CA GLU A 58 13.41 -12.38 -2.52
C GLU A 58 12.63 -13.61 -2.98
N VAL A 59 12.27 -13.64 -4.27
CA VAL A 59 11.48 -14.70 -4.87
C VAL A 59 12.34 -15.42 -5.90
N GLU A 60 12.31 -16.74 -5.89
CA GLU A 60 12.98 -17.55 -6.90
C GLU A 60 12.02 -17.76 -8.08
N LEU A 61 12.49 -17.46 -9.28
CA LEU A 61 11.72 -17.64 -10.51
C LEU A 61 11.93 -19.05 -11.06
N GLU A 62 11.05 -19.48 -11.97
CA GLU A 62 11.09 -20.81 -12.56
C GLU A 62 12.41 -21.12 -13.28
N ASP A 63 13.07 -20.11 -13.80
CA ASP A 63 14.36 -20.27 -14.51
C ASP A 63 15.57 -20.31 -13.55
N GLY A 64 15.34 -20.29 -12.24
CA GLY A 64 16.39 -20.32 -11.23
C GLY A 64 16.95 -18.96 -10.85
N THR A 65 16.46 -17.88 -11.47
CA THR A 65 16.88 -16.54 -11.08
C THR A 65 16.09 -16.04 -9.88
N HIS A 66 16.65 -15.04 -9.19
CA HIS A 66 15.99 -14.44 -8.03
C HIS A 66 15.57 -13.02 -8.37
N GLN A 67 14.41 -12.62 -7.85
CA GLN A 67 13.90 -11.27 -8.03
C GLN A 67 13.53 -10.69 -6.66
N THR A 68 13.93 -9.45 -6.43
CA THR A 68 13.52 -8.72 -5.23
C THR A 68 12.14 -8.12 -5.48
N VAL A 69 11.21 -8.41 -4.58
CA VAL A 69 9.84 -7.91 -4.66
C VAL A 69 9.56 -7.08 -3.41
N LYS A 70 8.87 -5.97 -3.60
CA LYS A 70 8.46 -5.09 -2.49
C LYS A 70 6.96 -5.22 -2.30
N PHE A 71 6.56 -5.66 -1.13
CA PHE A 71 5.15 -5.74 -0.76
C PHE A 71 4.74 -4.51 0.03
N LEU A 72 3.52 -4.04 -0.20
CA LEU A 72 2.95 -2.89 0.50
C LEU A 72 2.11 -3.41 1.66
N LYS A 73 2.51 -3.07 2.87
CA LYS A 73 1.79 -3.50 4.06
C LYS A 73 1.47 -2.31 4.94
N LEU A 74 0.39 -2.41 5.70
CA LEU A 74 0.06 -1.39 6.68
C LEU A 74 0.66 -1.77 8.04
N THR A 75 1.08 -0.75 8.78
CA THR A 75 1.44 -0.91 10.18
C THR A 75 0.18 -1.07 11.02
N ASP A 76 0.31 -1.38 12.30
CA ASP A 76 -0.84 -1.43 13.20
C ASP A 76 -1.61 -0.12 13.19
N ALA A 77 -0.89 1.01 13.16
CA ALA A 77 -1.51 2.33 13.05
C ALA A 77 -2.29 2.50 11.75
N GLY A 78 -1.74 1.99 10.62
CA GLY A 78 -2.42 2.03 9.33
C GLY A 78 -3.68 1.18 9.30
N GLN A 79 -3.63 -0.01 9.89
CA GLN A 79 -4.80 -0.90 9.99
C GLN A 79 -5.90 -0.31 10.87
N ALA A 80 -5.51 0.41 11.91
CA ALA A 80 -6.44 1.01 12.86
C ALA A 80 -7.00 2.36 12.38
N LEU A 81 -6.45 2.94 11.33
CA LEU A 81 -6.88 4.24 10.83
C LEU A 81 -8.32 4.17 10.31
N ASP A 82 -9.18 5.06 10.82
CA ASP A 82 -10.55 5.18 10.31
C ASP A 82 -10.55 6.10 9.10
N VAL A 83 -10.64 5.52 7.92
CA VAL A 83 -10.62 6.26 6.66
C VAL A 83 -11.79 7.23 6.56
N ASN A 84 -12.93 6.85 7.14
CA ASN A 84 -14.13 7.69 7.11
C ASN A 84 -14.04 8.90 8.04
N ALA A 85 -13.13 8.84 9.02
CA ALA A 85 -12.89 9.96 9.94
C ALA A 85 -11.77 10.89 9.47
N THR A 86 -11.13 10.59 8.32
CA THR A 86 -10.06 11.44 7.78
C THR A 86 -10.64 12.56 6.92
N GLU A 87 -9.87 13.66 6.81
CA GLU A 87 -10.25 14.74 5.91
C GLU A 87 -9.70 14.48 4.51
N GLU A 88 -10.47 14.84 3.50
CA GLU A 88 -9.99 14.84 2.12
C GLU A 88 -9.08 16.04 1.90
N ALA A 89 -7.92 15.76 1.31
CA ALA A 89 -6.98 16.82 0.96
C ALA A 89 -7.24 17.40 -0.42
#